data_7946f18d9c6bf0a9f3690c392d249fcb
#
_entry.id   7946f18d9c6bf0a9f3690c392d249fcb
#
_cell.length_a   1.000
_cell.length_b   1.000
_cell.length_c   1.000
_cell.angle_alpha   90.00
_cell.angle_beta   90.00
_cell.angle_gamma   90.00
#
_symmetry.space_group_name_H-M   'P 1'
#
loop_
_entity.id
_entity.type
_entity.pdbx_description
1 polymer ?
#
loop_
_entity_poly.entity_id
_entity_poly.type
_entity_poly.pdbx_seq_one_letter_code
_entity_poly.pdbx_strand_id
1 'polypeptide(L)'
;MEKPKPVTQAGKAIALAAVVLLVCVPFLVIVSTSLASTDEVVAGGGWVLWPTEPTLKAYRDILDGGIVTHALGVSAGVTVVGTLLSLACTVTLAYALSRPGVLGGRPVLLLVLFTFLFPPGMIPSFLLVKELGLLDSYASLVLPVLVNVFNLVVLRGFFQGIPDELYEAARLDGAGDWRVLVSIVLPLSKAALAVVGLFYAVAYWNSWFYASLYLESDHWPLQQVLRTYVVAGSGLTDATTGEGTITAPQTVQMAVLVIATVPILLVYPFLQRYFTKGVLTGAVKS
;
A
#
# COMPACT_ATOMS: atom_id res chain seq x y z
N MET A 1 34.94 -20.30 8.95
CA MET A 1 33.98 -20.42 7.82
C MET A 1 34.78 -20.68 6.55
N GLU A 2 34.63 -21.87 5.93
CA GLU A 2 35.29 -22.17 4.66
C GLU A 2 34.77 -21.25 3.55
N LYS A 3 35.68 -20.68 2.75
CA LYS A 3 35.31 -19.86 1.58
C LYS A 3 34.54 -20.75 0.59
N PRO A 4 33.34 -20.34 0.16
CA PRO A 4 32.56 -21.16 -0.76
C PRO A 4 33.32 -21.39 -2.07
N LYS A 5 33.23 -22.61 -2.60
CA LYS A 5 33.91 -23.01 -3.84
C LYS A 5 33.51 -22.11 -5.01
N PRO A 6 34.42 -21.75 -5.93
CA PRO A 6 34.13 -20.81 -7.03
C PRO A 6 32.95 -21.26 -7.92
N VAL A 7 32.76 -22.56 -8.10
CA VAL A 7 31.60 -23.12 -8.83
C VAL A 7 30.27 -22.80 -8.12
N THR A 8 30.24 -22.88 -6.79
CA THR A 8 29.05 -22.56 -6.01
C THR A 8 28.73 -21.05 -6.04
N GLN A 9 29.78 -20.21 -6.09
CA GLN A 9 29.60 -18.76 -6.26
C GLN A 9 29.08 -18.40 -7.64
N ALA A 10 29.62 -19.01 -8.69
CA ALA A 10 29.18 -18.85 -10.07
C ALA A 10 27.70 -19.29 -10.22
N GLY A 11 27.31 -20.43 -9.66
CA GLY A 11 25.94 -20.91 -9.68
C GLY A 11 24.96 -19.94 -8.97
N LYS A 12 25.35 -19.39 -7.81
CA LYS A 12 24.58 -18.38 -7.10
C LYS A 12 24.45 -17.08 -7.90
N ALA A 13 25.52 -16.63 -8.53
CA ALA A 13 25.53 -15.41 -9.34
C ALA A 13 24.61 -15.56 -10.56
N ILE A 14 24.65 -16.71 -11.26
CA ILE A 14 23.75 -16.99 -12.38
C ILE A 14 22.29 -17.03 -11.92
N ALA A 15 21.99 -17.72 -10.81
CA ALA A 15 20.64 -17.78 -10.26
C ALA A 15 20.12 -16.39 -9.87
N LEU A 16 20.94 -15.58 -9.21
CA LEU A 16 20.58 -14.19 -8.87
C LEU A 16 20.37 -13.32 -10.10
N ALA A 17 21.26 -13.43 -11.11
CA ALA A 17 21.12 -12.70 -12.36
C ALA A 17 19.82 -13.10 -13.10
N ALA A 18 19.49 -14.40 -13.14
CA ALA A 18 18.24 -14.88 -13.73
C ALA A 18 16.99 -14.32 -13.02
N VAL A 19 17.00 -14.30 -11.69
CA VAL A 19 15.88 -13.71 -10.89
C VAL A 19 15.78 -12.20 -11.16
N VAL A 20 16.91 -11.48 -11.16
CA VAL A 20 16.93 -10.03 -11.43
C VAL A 20 16.39 -9.75 -12.83
N LEU A 21 16.84 -10.48 -13.85
CA LEU A 21 16.34 -10.32 -15.22
C LEU A 21 14.84 -10.61 -15.32
N LEU A 22 14.39 -11.73 -14.74
CA LEU A 22 12.98 -12.11 -14.74
C LEU A 22 12.07 -11.02 -14.12
N VAL A 23 12.56 -10.33 -13.09
CA VAL A 23 11.81 -9.23 -12.44
C VAL A 23 11.97 -7.93 -13.21
N CYS A 24 13.18 -7.56 -13.64
CA CYS A 24 13.44 -6.25 -14.24
C CYS A 24 12.94 -6.14 -15.69
N VAL A 25 12.97 -7.22 -16.47
CA VAL A 25 12.57 -7.18 -17.89
C VAL A 25 11.11 -6.73 -18.08
N PRO A 26 10.11 -7.26 -17.37
CA PRO A 26 8.73 -6.76 -17.49
C PRO A 26 8.61 -5.26 -17.18
N PHE A 27 9.27 -4.76 -16.14
CA PHE A 27 9.26 -3.33 -15.81
C PHE A 27 9.95 -2.49 -16.88
N LEU A 28 11.05 -3.00 -17.45
CA LEU A 28 11.75 -2.33 -18.54
C LEU A 28 10.83 -2.23 -19.77
N VAL A 29 10.12 -3.30 -20.13
CA VAL A 29 9.14 -3.29 -21.23
C VAL A 29 8.02 -2.27 -20.96
N ILE A 30 7.47 -2.23 -19.76
CA ILE A 30 6.43 -1.26 -19.38
C ILE A 30 6.94 0.17 -19.57
N VAL A 31 8.11 0.50 -19.03
CA VAL A 31 8.69 1.84 -19.14
C VAL A 31 9.05 2.18 -20.58
N SER A 32 9.69 1.26 -21.32
CA SER A 32 10.05 1.46 -22.72
C SER A 32 8.84 1.69 -23.60
N THR A 33 7.80 0.85 -23.47
CA THR A 33 6.56 0.97 -24.25
C THR A 33 5.81 2.26 -23.90
N SER A 34 5.83 2.71 -22.63
CA SER A 34 5.21 3.97 -22.21
C SER A 34 5.86 5.22 -22.83
N LEU A 35 7.11 5.10 -23.26
CA LEU A 35 7.90 6.16 -23.89
C LEU A 35 7.95 6.04 -25.43
N ALA A 36 7.42 4.96 -25.99
CA ALA A 36 7.47 4.72 -27.42
C ALA A 36 6.41 5.56 -28.19
N SER A 37 6.65 5.80 -29.47
CA SER A 37 5.66 6.39 -30.36
C SER A 37 4.53 5.40 -30.70
N THR A 38 3.37 5.91 -31.11
CA THR A 38 2.22 5.08 -31.50
C THR A 38 2.56 4.10 -32.62
N ASP A 39 3.28 4.60 -33.64
CA ASP A 39 3.64 3.83 -34.84
C ASP A 39 4.60 2.69 -34.48
N GLU A 40 5.55 2.96 -33.58
CA GLU A 40 6.52 1.99 -33.12
C GLU A 40 5.86 0.87 -32.26
N VAL A 41 4.90 1.21 -31.41
CA VAL A 41 4.14 0.23 -30.63
C VAL A 41 3.27 -0.66 -31.52
N VAL A 42 2.63 -0.08 -32.54
CA VAL A 42 1.83 -0.84 -33.51
C VAL A 42 2.73 -1.76 -34.33
N ALA A 43 3.87 -1.28 -34.83
CA ALA A 43 4.83 -2.07 -35.59
C ALA A 43 5.47 -3.19 -34.74
N GLY A 44 5.66 -2.97 -33.44
CA GLY A 44 6.21 -3.92 -32.47
C GLY A 44 5.20 -4.94 -31.95
N GLY A 45 3.95 -4.96 -32.44
CA GLY A 45 2.91 -5.88 -31.99
C GLY A 45 2.39 -5.58 -30.59
N GLY A 46 2.45 -4.32 -30.16
CA GLY A 46 1.88 -3.83 -28.91
C GLY A 46 2.89 -3.59 -27.78
N TRP A 47 4.17 -3.85 -27.98
CA TRP A 47 5.21 -3.65 -26.99
C TRP A 47 6.56 -3.33 -27.62
N VAL A 48 7.36 -2.52 -26.90
CA VAL A 48 8.67 -2.07 -27.36
C VAL A 48 9.69 -2.26 -26.26
N LEU A 49 10.79 -2.96 -26.56
CA LEU A 49 11.90 -3.16 -25.62
C LEU A 49 12.79 -1.94 -25.51
N TRP A 50 12.99 -1.22 -26.62
CA TRP A 50 13.84 -0.05 -26.68
C TRP A 50 13.28 0.93 -27.70
N PRO A 51 12.70 2.08 -27.25
CA PRO A 51 12.11 3.05 -28.18
C PRO A 51 13.21 3.72 -29.02
N THR A 52 13.00 3.82 -30.31
CA THR A 52 13.90 4.53 -31.22
C THR A 52 13.71 6.04 -31.14
N GLU A 53 12.46 6.47 -30.92
CA GLU A 53 12.08 7.88 -30.73
C GLU A 53 11.31 8.05 -29.41
N PRO A 54 12.02 8.24 -28.28
CA PRO A 54 11.35 8.40 -26.98
C PRO A 54 10.47 9.66 -26.95
N THR A 55 9.22 9.51 -26.53
CA THR A 55 8.26 10.59 -26.40
C THR A 55 7.55 10.58 -25.05
N LEU A 56 7.24 11.75 -24.51
CA LEU A 56 6.44 11.92 -23.30
C LEU A 56 4.97 12.24 -23.62
N LYS A 57 4.53 12.04 -24.88
CA LYS A 57 3.19 12.40 -25.30
C LYS A 57 2.11 11.70 -24.46
N ALA A 58 2.22 10.39 -24.26
CA ALA A 58 1.26 9.63 -23.44
C ALA A 58 1.13 10.19 -22.02
N TYR A 59 2.23 10.59 -21.40
CA TYR A 59 2.21 11.20 -20.06
C TYR A 59 1.53 12.57 -20.04
N ARG A 60 1.79 13.41 -21.07
CA ARG A 60 1.13 14.72 -21.20
C ARG A 60 -0.37 14.54 -21.40
N ASP A 61 -0.78 13.71 -22.35
CA ASP A 61 -2.18 13.44 -22.65
C ASP A 61 -2.94 12.94 -21.42
N ILE A 62 -2.31 12.07 -20.60
CA ILE A 62 -2.88 11.55 -19.35
C ILE A 62 -3.01 12.64 -18.30
N LEU A 63 -1.98 13.47 -18.12
CA LEU A 63 -1.97 14.51 -17.09
C LEU A 63 -2.89 15.69 -17.47
N ASP A 64 -2.94 16.05 -18.74
CA ASP A 64 -3.81 17.12 -19.28
C ASP A 64 -5.29 16.71 -19.27
N GLY A 65 -5.61 15.41 -19.42
CA GLY A 65 -6.96 14.87 -19.35
C GLY A 65 -7.63 14.94 -17.95
N GLY A 66 -6.87 15.21 -16.90
CA GLY A 66 -7.37 15.46 -15.55
C GLY A 66 -7.85 14.23 -14.75
N ILE A 67 -8.33 13.16 -15.39
CA ILE A 67 -8.89 11.96 -14.72
C ILE A 67 -7.82 11.25 -13.87
N VAL A 68 -6.67 10.96 -14.46
CA VAL A 68 -5.58 10.27 -13.75
C VAL A 68 -4.97 11.15 -12.67
N THR A 69 -4.86 12.46 -12.93
CA THR A 69 -4.36 13.43 -11.96
C THR A 69 -5.28 13.54 -10.76
N HIS A 70 -6.60 13.60 -11.00
CA HIS A 70 -7.60 13.58 -9.94
C HIS A 70 -7.55 12.26 -9.15
N ALA A 71 -7.56 11.12 -9.83
CA ALA A 71 -7.49 9.79 -9.22
C ALA A 71 -6.21 9.57 -8.41
N LEU A 72 -5.07 10.14 -8.85
CA LEU A 72 -3.82 10.15 -8.09
C LEU A 72 -3.97 10.92 -6.78
N GLY A 73 -4.59 12.10 -6.83
CA GLY A 73 -4.91 12.90 -5.64
C GLY A 73 -5.82 12.16 -4.66
N VAL A 74 -6.87 11.51 -5.17
CA VAL A 74 -7.77 10.66 -4.37
C VAL A 74 -7.00 9.52 -3.72
N SER A 75 -6.19 8.76 -4.49
CA SER A 75 -5.38 7.67 -3.94
C SER A 75 -4.41 8.15 -2.86
N ALA A 76 -3.73 9.26 -3.09
CA ALA A 76 -2.81 9.83 -2.11
C ALA A 76 -3.56 10.26 -0.83
N GLY A 77 -4.70 10.96 -0.98
CA GLY A 77 -5.54 11.39 0.14
C GLY A 77 -6.07 10.23 0.97
N VAL A 78 -6.70 9.23 0.32
CA VAL A 78 -7.22 8.03 1.01
C VAL A 78 -6.10 7.25 1.68
N THR A 79 -4.95 7.11 1.02
CA THR A 79 -3.80 6.39 1.59
C THR A 79 -3.26 7.11 2.83
N VAL A 80 -3.03 8.41 2.76
CA VAL A 80 -2.45 9.17 3.89
C VAL A 80 -3.44 9.23 5.05
N VAL A 81 -4.67 9.70 4.78
CA VAL A 81 -5.70 9.85 5.83
C VAL A 81 -6.08 8.49 6.41
N GLY A 82 -6.34 7.50 5.56
CA GLY A 82 -6.68 6.14 5.99
C GLY A 82 -5.58 5.51 6.84
N THR A 83 -4.31 5.63 6.42
CA THR A 83 -3.17 5.09 7.18
C THR A 83 -3.03 5.76 8.54
N LEU A 84 -3.12 7.09 8.62
CA LEU A 84 -3.00 7.82 9.88
C LEU A 84 -4.12 7.48 10.86
N LEU A 85 -5.37 7.44 10.39
CA LEU A 85 -6.53 7.07 11.20
C LEU A 85 -6.44 5.61 11.67
N SER A 86 -6.10 4.70 10.76
CA SER A 86 -5.95 3.28 11.10
C SER A 86 -4.81 3.03 12.08
N LEU A 87 -3.66 3.70 11.90
CA LEU A 87 -2.57 3.62 12.87
C LEU A 87 -3.00 4.17 14.24
N ALA A 88 -3.65 5.32 14.29
CA ALA A 88 -4.10 5.92 15.55
C ALA A 88 -5.04 4.98 16.30
N CYS A 89 -6.06 4.43 15.62
CA CYS A 89 -7.00 3.48 16.21
C CYS A 89 -6.35 2.16 16.61
N THR A 90 -5.49 1.61 15.74
CA THR A 90 -4.82 0.33 16.02
C THR A 90 -3.83 0.46 17.16
N VAL A 91 -3.06 1.54 17.24
CA VAL A 91 -2.09 1.83 18.30
C VAL A 91 -2.79 1.95 19.65
N THR A 92 -3.84 2.75 19.73
CA THR A 92 -4.59 2.96 20.98
C THR A 92 -5.23 1.67 21.46
N LEU A 93 -5.85 0.91 20.56
CA LEU A 93 -6.45 -0.39 20.89
C LEU A 93 -5.39 -1.44 21.25
N ALA A 94 -4.28 -1.53 20.51
CA ALA A 94 -3.18 -2.44 20.79
C ALA A 94 -2.53 -2.14 22.15
N TYR A 95 -2.36 -0.87 22.49
CA TYR A 95 -1.83 -0.44 23.78
C TYR A 95 -2.77 -0.84 24.91
N ALA A 96 -4.06 -0.53 24.83
CA ALA A 96 -5.04 -0.93 25.83
C ALA A 96 -5.07 -2.45 26.03
N LEU A 97 -5.07 -3.23 24.94
CA LEU A 97 -5.10 -4.69 24.98
C LEU A 97 -3.75 -5.35 25.35
N SER A 98 -2.65 -4.60 25.37
CA SER A 98 -1.33 -5.09 25.79
C SER A 98 -1.14 -5.03 27.30
N ARG A 99 -1.91 -4.17 27.99
CA ARG A 99 -1.72 -3.93 29.42
C ARG A 99 -2.43 -4.99 30.27
N PRO A 100 -1.77 -5.52 31.32
CA PRO A 100 -2.42 -6.42 32.28
C PRO A 100 -3.49 -5.67 33.11
N GLY A 101 -4.57 -6.36 33.45
CA GLY A 101 -5.61 -5.82 34.35
C GLY A 101 -6.64 -4.87 33.66
N VAL A 102 -6.58 -4.66 32.37
CA VAL A 102 -7.60 -3.87 31.66
C VAL A 102 -8.94 -4.60 31.68
N LEU A 103 -9.96 -3.95 32.24
CA LEU A 103 -11.32 -4.49 32.31
C LEU A 103 -11.84 -4.73 30.87
N GLY A 104 -12.30 -5.96 30.61
CA GLY A 104 -12.81 -6.31 29.29
C GLY A 104 -11.74 -6.58 28.22
N GLY A 105 -10.44 -6.50 28.52
CA GLY A 105 -9.37 -6.69 27.53
C GLY A 105 -9.43 -8.05 26.84
N ARG A 106 -9.65 -9.13 27.60
CA ARG A 106 -9.74 -10.49 27.05
C ARG A 106 -10.98 -10.70 26.14
N PRO A 107 -12.22 -10.38 26.54
CA PRO A 107 -13.37 -10.49 25.66
C PRO A 107 -13.30 -9.60 24.43
N VAL A 108 -12.77 -8.37 24.54
CA VAL A 108 -12.56 -7.49 23.36
C VAL A 108 -11.55 -8.11 22.41
N LEU A 109 -10.43 -8.64 22.89
CA LEU A 109 -9.46 -9.33 22.05
C LEU A 109 -10.07 -10.55 21.35
N LEU A 110 -10.84 -11.37 22.08
CA LEU A 110 -11.52 -12.53 21.49
C LEU A 110 -12.55 -12.12 20.44
N LEU A 111 -13.29 -11.05 20.65
CA LEU A 111 -14.25 -10.51 19.67
C LEU A 111 -13.52 -10.05 18.40
N VAL A 112 -12.41 -9.33 18.55
CA VAL A 112 -11.61 -8.88 17.40
C VAL A 112 -11.02 -10.09 16.66
N LEU A 113 -10.49 -11.09 17.34
CA LEU A 113 -9.99 -12.33 16.73
C LEU A 113 -11.12 -13.11 16.03
N PHE A 114 -12.32 -13.12 16.62
CA PHE A 114 -13.50 -13.73 16.00
C PHE A 114 -13.83 -13.10 14.64
N THR A 115 -13.79 -11.76 14.53
CA THR A 115 -14.03 -11.08 13.24
C THR A 115 -12.98 -11.42 12.17
N PHE A 116 -11.77 -11.78 12.58
CA PHE A 116 -10.72 -12.22 11.66
C PHE A 116 -10.97 -13.65 11.13
N LEU A 117 -11.43 -14.55 12.02
CA LEU A 117 -11.72 -15.93 11.65
C LEU A 117 -13.03 -16.09 10.85
N PHE A 118 -13.99 -15.20 11.09
CA PHE A 118 -15.31 -15.20 10.47
C PHE A 118 -15.58 -13.87 9.76
N PRO A 119 -14.93 -13.61 8.60
CA PRO A 119 -15.18 -12.37 7.86
C PRO A 119 -16.62 -12.38 7.29
N PRO A 120 -17.35 -11.25 7.34
CA PRO A 120 -18.75 -11.17 6.93
C PRO A 120 -18.96 -11.42 5.43
N GLY A 121 -17.91 -11.27 4.63
CA GLY A 121 -18.01 -11.36 3.17
C GLY A 121 -18.43 -10.04 2.51
N MET A 122 -18.45 -10.05 1.17
CA MET A 122 -18.66 -8.84 0.36
C MET A 122 -20.09 -8.28 0.49
N ILE A 123 -21.10 -9.15 0.40
CA ILE A 123 -22.51 -8.71 0.38
C ILE A 123 -22.93 -8.06 1.69
N PRO A 124 -22.72 -8.66 2.87
CA PRO A 124 -23.02 -8.00 4.14
C PRO A 124 -22.24 -6.71 4.35
N SER A 125 -20.96 -6.66 3.93
CA SER A 125 -20.17 -5.43 4.02
C SER A 125 -20.74 -4.31 3.15
N PHE A 126 -21.16 -4.62 1.93
CA PHE A 126 -21.79 -3.65 1.04
C PHE A 126 -23.12 -3.12 1.63
N LEU A 127 -23.97 -4.02 2.13
CA LEU A 127 -25.23 -3.64 2.74
C LEU A 127 -25.01 -2.73 3.96
N LEU A 128 -24.02 -3.04 4.81
CA LEU A 128 -23.67 -2.20 5.95
C LEU A 128 -23.23 -0.79 5.50
N VAL A 129 -22.33 -0.70 4.52
CA VAL A 129 -21.87 0.60 3.97
C VAL A 129 -23.04 1.40 3.41
N LYS A 130 -23.98 0.74 2.72
CA LYS A 130 -25.20 1.35 2.17
C LYS A 130 -26.13 1.86 3.27
N GLU A 131 -26.42 1.04 4.28
CA GLU A 131 -27.29 1.41 5.41
C GLU A 131 -26.73 2.56 6.25
N LEU A 132 -25.40 2.66 6.35
CA LEU A 132 -24.72 3.77 7.01
C LEU A 132 -24.67 5.05 6.15
N GLY A 133 -25.20 5.03 4.91
CA GLY A 133 -25.18 6.18 4.00
C GLY A 133 -23.77 6.57 3.53
N LEU A 134 -22.84 5.62 3.50
CA LEU A 134 -21.44 5.88 3.15
C LEU A 134 -21.13 5.61 1.67
N LEU A 135 -22.12 5.19 0.85
CA LEU A 135 -21.90 5.03 -0.59
C LEU A 135 -21.49 6.37 -1.20
N ASP A 136 -20.63 6.29 -2.18
CA ASP A 136 -20.03 7.43 -2.89
C ASP A 136 -19.29 8.42 -1.99
N SER A 137 -18.74 7.91 -0.89
CA SER A 137 -17.89 8.68 0.04
C SER A 137 -16.56 7.97 0.28
N TYR A 138 -15.45 8.70 0.34
CA TYR A 138 -14.13 8.14 0.70
C TYR A 138 -14.11 7.48 2.08
N ALA A 139 -15.02 7.84 2.97
CA ALA A 139 -15.18 7.19 4.27
C ALA A 139 -15.53 5.70 4.14
N SER A 140 -16.20 5.29 3.05
CA SER A 140 -16.51 3.88 2.77
C SER A 140 -15.27 3.01 2.54
N LEU A 141 -14.17 3.61 2.07
CA LEU A 141 -12.90 2.91 1.88
C LEU A 141 -12.08 2.81 3.17
N VAL A 142 -12.35 3.65 4.16
CA VAL A 142 -11.54 3.76 5.38
C VAL A 142 -12.23 3.13 6.59
N LEU A 143 -13.47 3.50 6.87
CA LEU A 143 -14.15 3.11 8.12
C LEU A 143 -14.34 1.60 8.28
N PRO A 144 -14.76 0.82 7.26
CA PRO A 144 -14.97 -0.62 7.41
C PRO A 144 -13.70 -1.41 7.70
N VAL A 145 -12.52 -0.88 7.32
CA VAL A 145 -11.22 -1.52 7.45
C VAL A 145 -10.26 -0.79 8.38
N LEU A 146 -10.81 0.14 9.17
CA LEU A 146 -10.05 1.04 10.05
C LEU A 146 -9.09 0.30 11.00
N VAL A 147 -9.52 -0.84 11.53
CA VAL A 147 -8.68 -1.69 12.38
C VAL A 147 -8.50 -3.05 11.70
N ASN A 148 -7.29 -3.29 11.21
CA ASN A 148 -6.90 -4.60 10.72
C ASN A 148 -6.42 -5.47 11.88
N VAL A 149 -7.01 -6.66 12.03
CA VAL A 149 -6.76 -7.56 13.17
C VAL A 149 -5.31 -8.06 13.20
N PHE A 150 -4.74 -8.38 12.04
CA PHE A 150 -3.34 -8.80 11.95
C PHE A 150 -2.40 -7.69 12.46
N ASN A 151 -2.59 -6.47 11.98
CA ASN A 151 -1.82 -5.30 12.39
C ASN A 151 -1.96 -5.04 13.90
N LEU A 152 -3.16 -5.18 14.43
CA LEU A 152 -3.44 -5.05 15.86
C LEU A 152 -2.66 -6.07 16.69
N VAL A 153 -2.71 -7.36 16.31
CA VAL A 153 -2.01 -8.44 17.03
C VAL A 153 -0.50 -8.24 16.99
N VAL A 154 0.04 -7.82 15.82
CA VAL A 154 1.47 -7.52 15.68
C VAL A 154 1.88 -6.39 16.62
N LEU A 155 1.18 -5.24 16.60
CA LEU A 155 1.52 -4.13 17.51
C LEU A 155 1.34 -4.48 18.98
N ARG A 156 0.26 -5.20 19.32
CA ARG A 156 0.04 -5.68 20.69
C ARG A 156 1.21 -6.54 21.16
N GLY A 157 1.70 -7.48 20.34
CA GLY A 157 2.84 -8.31 20.64
C GLY A 157 4.11 -7.49 20.91
N PHE A 158 4.37 -6.46 20.10
CA PHE A 158 5.47 -5.53 20.31
C PHE A 158 5.35 -4.76 21.64
N PHE A 159 4.16 -4.25 21.95
CA PHE A 159 3.92 -3.49 23.18
C PHE A 159 4.05 -4.38 24.43
N GLN A 160 3.69 -5.66 24.35
CA GLN A 160 3.90 -6.65 25.40
C GLN A 160 5.36 -7.03 25.61
N GLY A 161 6.20 -6.86 24.59
CA GLY A 161 7.65 -7.09 24.66
C GLY A 161 8.44 -5.96 25.32
N ILE A 162 7.81 -4.84 25.64
CA ILE A 162 8.44 -3.72 26.35
C ILE A 162 8.53 -4.10 27.84
N PRO A 163 9.74 -3.99 28.48
CA PRO A 163 9.93 -4.35 29.88
C PRO A 163 8.98 -3.60 30.83
N ASP A 164 8.40 -4.31 31.80
CA ASP A 164 7.43 -3.71 32.72
C ASP A 164 8.06 -2.67 33.63
N GLU A 165 9.36 -2.77 33.91
CA GLU A 165 10.12 -1.78 34.69
C GLU A 165 10.04 -0.36 34.14
N LEU A 166 9.95 -0.21 32.81
CA LEU A 166 9.77 1.11 32.17
C LEU A 166 8.40 1.71 32.47
N TYR A 167 7.38 0.89 32.55
CA TYR A 167 6.03 1.32 32.89
C TYR A 167 5.90 1.67 34.36
N GLU A 168 6.56 0.88 35.24
CA GLU A 168 6.57 1.12 36.70
C GLU A 168 7.31 2.41 37.02
N ALA A 169 8.50 2.61 36.45
CA ALA A 169 9.26 3.87 36.60
C ALA A 169 8.45 5.10 36.16
N ALA A 170 7.80 5.04 35.04
CA ALA A 170 6.96 6.14 34.54
C ALA A 170 5.78 6.44 35.48
N ARG A 171 5.16 5.40 36.05
CA ARG A 171 4.07 5.56 37.03
C ARG A 171 4.54 6.17 38.32
N LEU A 172 5.75 5.80 38.82
CA LEU A 172 6.36 6.43 39.97
C LEU A 172 6.63 7.92 39.76
N ASP A 173 6.97 8.30 38.52
CA ASP A 173 7.11 9.71 38.06
C ASP A 173 5.78 10.42 37.83
N GLY A 174 4.64 9.78 38.13
CA GLY A 174 3.29 10.34 37.98
C GLY A 174 2.78 10.40 36.52
N ALA A 175 3.37 9.64 35.59
CA ALA A 175 2.91 9.61 34.20
C ALA A 175 1.60 8.81 34.07
N GLY A 176 0.57 9.44 33.52
CA GLY A 176 -0.66 8.74 33.10
C GLY A 176 -0.46 7.91 31.84
N ASP A 177 -1.40 6.99 31.54
CA ASP A 177 -1.30 6.02 30.44
C ASP A 177 -1.05 6.67 29.09
N TRP A 178 -1.66 7.82 28.80
CA TRP A 178 -1.45 8.56 27.55
C TRP A 178 -0.02 9.08 27.42
N ARG A 179 0.55 9.60 28.51
CA ARG A 179 1.94 10.05 28.53
C ARG A 179 2.90 8.89 28.35
N VAL A 180 2.63 7.75 28.99
CA VAL A 180 3.40 6.51 28.80
C VAL A 180 3.34 6.04 27.34
N LEU A 181 2.15 6.02 26.74
CA LEU A 181 1.99 5.65 25.33
C LEU A 181 2.85 6.54 24.42
N VAL A 182 2.71 7.86 24.54
CA VAL A 182 3.34 8.81 23.60
C VAL A 182 4.86 8.93 23.85
N SER A 183 5.29 8.94 25.12
CA SER A 183 6.69 9.25 25.48
C SER A 183 7.57 7.99 25.59
N ILE A 184 7.01 6.79 25.78
CA ILE A 184 7.77 5.56 25.98
C ILE A 184 7.44 4.53 24.90
N VAL A 185 6.17 4.14 24.78
CA VAL A 185 5.78 3.02 23.92
C VAL A 185 5.98 3.34 22.44
N LEU A 186 5.48 4.49 21.95
CA LEU A 186 5.62 4.86 20.53
C LEU A 186 7.07 5.05 20.11
N PRO A 187 7.95 5.75 20.90
CA PRO A 187 9.36 5.87 20.54
C PRO A 187 10.11 4.54 20.48
N LEU A 188 9.83 3.60 21.41
CA LEU A 188 10.45 2.29 21.43
C LEU A 188 9.94 1.38 20.29
N SER A 189 8.72 1.62 19.80
CA SER A 189 8.06 0.79 18.79
C SER A 189 8.13 1.38 17.37
N LYS A 190 8.97 2.36 17.09
CA LYS A 190 9.06 3.05 15.78
C LYS A 190 9.18 2.09 14.59
N ALA A 191 9.96 1.02 14.74
CA ALA A 191 10.14 0.04 13.67
C ALA A 191 8.83 -0.73 13.40
N ALA A 192 8.13 -1.20 14.43
CA ALA A 192 6.86 -1.89 14.28
C ALA A 192 5.77 -0.96 13.73
N LEU A 193 5.72 0.29 14.19
CA LEU A 193 4.80 1.30 13.67
C LEU A 193 5.04 1.59 12.19
N ALA A 194 6.30 1.67 11.75
CA ALA A 194 6.62 1.88 10.35
C ALA A 194 6.18 0.70 9.47
N VAL A 195 6.36 -0.54 9.94
CA VAL A 195 5.92 -1.76 9.23
C VAL A 195 4.39 -1.82 9.14
N VAL A 196 3.69 -1.61 10.24
CA VAL A 196 2.23 -1.63 10.26
C VAL A 196 1.65 -0.47 9.45
N GLY A 197 2.26 0.72 9.53
CA GLY A 197 1.91 1.86 8.68
C GLY A 197 2.05 1.55 7.19
N LEU A 198 3.13 0.85 6.81
CA LEU A 198 3.29 0.38 5.43
C LEU A 198 2.18 -0.59 5.02
N PHE A 199 1.81 -1.55 5.86
CA PHE A 199 0.74 -2.49 5.54
C PHE A 199 -0.59 -1.76 5.29
N TYR A 200 -0.93 -0.77 6.10
CA TYR A 200 -2.09 0.08 5.86
C TYR A 200 -1.96 0.90 4.58
N ALA A 201 -0.81 1.57 4.38
CA ALA A 201 -0.60 2.39 3.19
C ALA A 201 -0.72 1.58 1.89
N VAL A 202 -0.12 0.38 1.85
CA VAL A 202 -0.23 -0.53 0.70
C VAL A 202 -1.67 -1.01 0.51
N ALA A 203 -2.40 -1.33 1.58
CA ALA A 203 -3.79 -1.76 1.49
C ALA A 203 -4.70 -0.65 0.93
N TYR A 204 -4.56 0.59 1.41
CA TYR A 204 -5.32 1.74 0.90
C TYR A 204 -4.93 2.12 -0.53
N TRP A 205 -3.65 2.11 -0.86
CA TRP A 205 -3.19 2.39 -2.22
C TRP A 205 -3.77 1.40 -3.24
N ASN A 206 -3.95 0.13 -2.85
CA ASN A 206 -4.48 -0.93 -3.71
C ASN A 206 -5.99 -1.18 -3.54
N SER A 207 -6.77 -0.24 -3.03
CA SER A 207 -8.19 -0.42 -2.68
C SER A 207 -9.17 -0.42 -3.87
N TRP A 208 -8.72 -0.77 -5.08
CA TRP A 208 -9.52 -0.74 -6.31
C TRP A 208 -10.84 -1.51 -6.23
N PHE A 209 -10.84 -2.68 -5.57
CA PHE A 209 -12.02 -3.55 -5.52
C PHE A 209 -13.17 -2.92 -4.72
N TYR A 210 -12.88 -2.41 -3.53
CA TYR A 210 -13.88 -1.71 -2.72
C TYR A 210 -14.30 -0.38 -3.33
N ALA A 211 -13.37 0.31 -4.00
CA ALA A 211 -13.68 1.51 -4.75
C ALA A 211 -14.68 1.24 -5.89
N SER A 212 -14.54 0.12 -6.60
CA SER A 212 -15.50 -0.27 -7.65
C SER A 212 -16.89 -0.64 -7.13
N LEU A 213 -17.01 -0.98 -5.84
CA LEU A 213 -18.28 -1.32 -5.21
C LEU A 213 -18.98 -0.13 -4.56
N TYR A 214 -18.20 0.81 -4.01
CA TYR A 214 -18.73 1.84 -3.12
C TYR A 214 -18.74 3.24 -3.74
N LEU A 215 -17.93 3.50 -4.77
CA LEU A 215 -17.74 4.83 -5.35
C LEU A 215 -18.22 4.90 -6.79
N GLU A 216 -18.74 6.05 -7.18
CA GLU A 216 -18.99 6.41 -8.57
C GLU A 216 -17.68 6.79 -9.29
N SER A 217 -17.72 6.85 -10.63
CA SER A 217 -16.52 7.01 -11.48
C SER A 217 -15.69 8.26 -11.16
N ASP A 218 -16.36 9.33 -10.77
CA ASP A 218 -15.72 10.62 -10.50
C ASP A 218 -14.90 10.61 -9.19
N HIS A 219 -15.14 9.64 -8.33
CA HIS A 219 -14.44 9.46 -7.05
C HIS A 219 -13.45 8.31 -7.05
N TRP A 220 -13.18 7.70 -8.21
CA TRP A 220 -12.30 6.53 -8.27
C TRP A 220 -10.84 6.84 -7.93
N PRO A 221 -10.18 6.01 -7.11
CA PRO A 221 -8.75 6.06 -6.90
C PRO A 221 -7.99 5.51 -8.12
N LEU A 222 -6.72 5.84 -8.21
CA LEU A 222 -5.84 5.53 -9.35
C LEU A 222 -5.85 4.05 -9.74
N GLN A 223 -5.85 3.13 -8.78
CA GLN A 223 -5.83 1.69 -9.06
C GLN A 223 -7.12 1.20 -9.73
N GLN A 224 -8.26 1.82 -9.42
CA GLN A 224 -9.51 1.50 -10.10
C GLN A 224 -9.54 2.09 -11.53
N VAL A 225 -9.06 3.31 -11.70
CA VAL A 225 -8.88 3.92 -13.02
C VAL A 225 -7.92 3.08 -13.86
N LEU A 226 -6.75 2.71 -13.33
CA LEU A 226 -5.78 1.84 -14.00
C LEU A 226 -6.41 0.52 -14.45
N ARG A 227 -7.19 -0.13 -13.58
CA ARG A 227 -7.88 -1.37 -13.93
C ARG A 227 -8.82 -1.18 -15.13
N THR A 228 -9.53 -0.06 -15.19
CA THR A 228 -10.43 0.27 -16.31
C THR A 228 -9.64 0.42 -17.61
N TYR A 229 -8.50 1.10 -17.60
CA TYR A 229 -7.63 1.22 -18.78
C TYR A 229 -7.07 -0.13 -19.23
N VAL A 230 -6.64 -0.98 -18.30
CA VAL A 230 -5.98 -2.25 -18.64
C VAL A 230 -6.98 -3.34 -19.03
N VAL A 231 -8.09 -3.48 -18.29
CA VAL A 231 -9.04 -4.59 -18.48
C VAL A 231 -10.10 -4.28 -19.53
N ALA A 232 -10.60 -3.04 -19.55
CA ALA A 232 -11.66 -2.66 -20.49
C ALA A 232 -11.12 -2.40 -21.91
N GLY A 233 -9.80 -2.23 -22.07
CA GLY A 233 -9.22 -1.85 -23.37
C GLY A 233 -9.75 -0.50 -23.91
N SER A 234 -10.69 0.08 -23.19
CA SER A 234 -11.31 1.37 -23.48
C SER A 234 -10.52 2.42 -22.71
N GLY A 235 -9.68 3.15 -23.40
CA GLY A 235 -9.40 4.50 -22.91
C GLY A 235 -10.75 5.10 -22.57
N LEU A 236 -10.88 5.73 -21.41
CA LEU A 236 -11.96 6.68 -21.19
C LEU A 236 -11.75 7.74 -22.27
N THR A 237 -12.37 7.53 -23.44
CA THR A 237 -12.49 8.54 -24.46
C THR A 237 -13.40 9.57 -23.83
N ASP A 238 -12.80 10.53 -23.15
CA ASP A 238 -13.51 11.73 -22.82
C ASP A 238 -14.01 12.31 -24.13
N ALA A 239 -15.33 12.37 -24.29
CA ALA A 239 -15.99 12.94 -25.44
C ALA A 239 -15.69 14.46 -25.60
N THR A 240 -14.76 14.98 -24.81
CA THR A 240 -14.36 16.39 -24.74
C THR A 240 -13.02 16.70 -25.44
N THR A 241 -12.19 15.71 -25.78
CA THR A 241 -10.99 15.96 -26.58
C THR A 241 -11.32 15.81 -28.06
N GLY A 242 -11.79 16.91 -28.64
CA GLY A 242 -11.90 17.06 -30.06
C GLY A 242 -10.54 16.86 -30.76
N GLU A 243 -10.59 16.18 -31.89
CA GLU A 243 -9.59 16.13 -32.97
C GLU A 243 -8.12 16.19 -32.50
N GLY A 244 -7.52 15.07 -32.21
CA GLY A 244 -6.07 15.00 -32.01
C GLY A 244 -5.56 13.60 -31.80
N THR A 245 -4.84 13.10 -32.75
CA THR A 245 -3.93 11.94 -32.75
C THR A 245 -4.23 10.87 -31.67
N ILE A 246 -4.82 9.77 -32.08
CA ILE A 246 -5.10 8.60 -31.27
C ILE A 246 -3.76 8.08 -30.71
N THR A 247 -3.50 8.32 -29.44
CA THR A 247 -2.39 7.69 -28.74
C THR A 247 -2.69 6.20 -28.63
N ALA A 248 -1.73 5.32 -28.93
CA ALA A 248 -1.96 3.89 -28.89
C ALA A 248 -2.47 3.49 -27.49
N PRO A 249 -3.58 2.77 -27.40
CA PRO A 249 -4.14 2.40 -26.08
C PRO A 249 -3.11 1.72 -25.16
N GLN A 250 -2.21 0.91 -25.71
CA GLN A 250 -1.14 0.26 -24.96
C GLN A 250 -0.10 1.22 -24.39
N THR A 251 0.26 2.26 -25.14
CA THR A 251 1.19 3.29 -24.65
C THR A 251 0.61 4.01 -23.44
N VAL A 252 -0.68 4.38 -23.51
CA VAL A 252 -1.41 5.01 -22.40
C VAL A 252 -1.51 4.07 -21.21
N GLN A 253 -1.89 2.80 -21.43
CA GLN A 253 -1.96 1.80 -20.37
C GLN A 253 -0.62 1.65 -19.63
N MET A 254 0.49 1.55 -20.37
CA MET A 254 1.83 1.44 -19.80
C MET A 254 2.24 2.72 -19.06
N ALA A 255 1.88 3.89 -19.55
CA ALA A 255 2.16 5.15 -18.88
C ALA A 255 1.38 5.28 -17.56
N VAL A 256 0.11 4.89 -17.50
CA VAL A 256 -0.68 4.85 -16.24
C VAL A 256 -0.09 3.85 -15.25
N LEU A 257 0.38 2.67 -15.72
CA LEU A 257 1.08 1.70 -14.87
C LEU A 257 2.35 2.30 -14.23
N VAL A 258 3.15 3.03 -15.01
CA VAL A 258 4.34 3.72 -14.50
C VAL A 258 3.94 4.76 -13.45
N ILE A 259 2.96 5.62 -13.75
CA ILE A 259 2.45 6.64 -12.83
C ILE A 259 1.99 5.99 -11.51
N ALA A 260 1.26 4.86 -11.58
CA ALA A 260 0.77 4.16 -10.40
C ALA A 260 1.88 3.50 -9.57
N THR A 261 3.01 3.15 -10.20
CA THR A 261 4.14 2.47 -9.55
C THR A 261 5.11 3.45 -8.89
N VAL A 262 5.30 4.63 -9.47
CA VAL A 262 6.27 5.65 -9.00
C VAL A 262 6.10 6.00 -7.52
N PRO A 263 4.91 6.29 -6.98
CA PRO A 263 4.75 6.62 -5.56
C PRO A 263 5.21 5.50 -4.63
N ILE A 264 4.96 4.23 -5.01
CA ILE A 264 5.40 3.06 -4.22
C ILE A 264 6.93 2.99 -4.19
N LEU A 265 7.58 3.18 -5.36
CA LEU A 265 9.03 3.16 -5.48
C LEU A 265 9.68 4.31 -4.69
N LEU A 266 9.06 5.48 -4.65
CA LEU A 266 9.57 6.64 -3.89
C LEU A 266 9.49 6.43 -2.37
N VAL A 267 8.47 5.74 -1.89
CA VAL A 267 8.28 5.47 -0.46
C VAL A 267 9.17 4.33 0.04
N TYR A 268 9.48 3.35 -0.80
CA TYR A 268 10.23 2.14 -0.44
C TYR A 268 11.59 2.41 0.25
N PRO A 269 12.50 3.28 -0.24
CA PRO A 269 13.79 3.53 0.39
C PRO A 269 13.69 4.10 1.81
N PHE A 270 12.63 4.89 2.07
CA PHE A 270 12.39 5.44 3.42
C PHE A 270 11.99 4.35 4.41
N LEU A 271 11.27 3.34 3.94
CA LEU A 271 10.81 2.23 4.77
C LEU A 271 11.89 1.18 4.98
N GLN A 272 12.72 0.90 3.97
CA GLN A 272 13.80 -0.09 4.04
C GLN A 272 14.73 0.11 5.24
N ARG A 273 15.04 1.35 5.62
CA ARG A 273 15.88 1.67 6.79
C ARG A 273 15.29 1.20 8.13
N TYR A 274 13.97 1.07 8.23
CA TYR A 274 13.30 0.57 9.45
C TYR A 274 13.26 -0.95 9.48
N PHE A 275 13.15 -1.62 8.32
CA PHE A 275 13.20 -3.08 8.23
C PHE A 275 14.57 -3.64 8.62
N THR A 276 15.65 -3.04 8.15
CA THR A 276 17.02 -3.52 8.44
C THR A 276 17.36 -3.43 9.94
N LYS A 277 16.82 -2.44 10.65
CA LYS A 277 17.05 -2.28 12.10
C LYS A 277 16.19 -3.23 12.94
N GLY A 278 14.96 -3.50 12.52
CA GLY A 278 14.03 -4.38 13.27
C GLY A 278 14.38 -5.86 13.22
N VAL A 279 14.88 -6.34 12.06
CA VAL A 279 15.28 -7.75 11.88
C VAL A 279 16.54 -8.08 12.69
N LEU A 280 17.50 -7.14 12.81
CA LEU A 280 18.75 -7.38 13.56
C LEU A 280 18.52 -7.42 15.08
N THR A 281 17.58 -6.65 15.60
CA THR A 281 17.28 -6.66 17.06
C THR A 281 16.48 -7.89 17.49
N GLY A 282 15.69 -8.49 16.61
CA GLY A 282 14.97 -9.76 16.86
C GLY A 282 15.85 -11.00 16.79
N ALA A 283 16.90 -10.98 15.96
CA ALA A 283 17.80 -12.13 15.74
C ALA A 283 18.90 -12.27 16.81
N VAL A 284 19.11 -11.28 17.65
CA VAL A 284 20.19 -11.27 18.68
C VAL A 284 19.69 -11.76 20.05
N LYS A 285 18.42 -12.12 20.19
CA LYS A 285 17.83 -12.67 21.43
C LYS A 285 17.64 -14.20 21.42
N SER A 286 18.45 -14.92 20.66
CA SER A 286 18.54 -16.40 20.75
C SER A 286 19.93 -16.83 21.20
#